data_09622260bde3a1347f95989252a199c5
#
_entry.id   09622260bde3a1347f95989252a199c5
#
_cell.length_a   1.000
_cell.length_b   1.000
_cell.length_c   1.000
_cell.angle_alpha   90.00
_cell.angle_beta   90.00
_cell.angle_gamma   90.00
#
_symmetry.space_group_name_H-M   'P 1'
#
loop_
_entity.id
_entity.type
_entity.pdbx_description
1 polymer ?
#
loop_
_entity_poly.entity_id
_entity_poly.type
_entity_poly.pdbx_seq_one_letter_code
_entity_poly.pdbx_strand_id
1 'polypeptide(L)' 'MRAEHILIPLALLNLLALILGIMFNVLASFLPIPY' A
#
# COMPACT_ATOMS: atom_id res chain seq x y z
N MET A 1 -19.98 3.85 20.63
CA MET A 1 -18.88 3.17 19.97
C MET A 1 -18.26 4.07 18.93
N ARG A 2 -16.96 4.23 19.00
CA ARG A 2 -16.25 5.08 18.06
C ARG A 2 -15.38 4.29 17.12
N ALA A 3 -15.87 3.18 16.66
CA ALA A 3 -15.10 2.34 15.75
C ALA A 3 -14.79 3.07 14.46
N GLU A 4 -15.63 4.03 14.09
CA GLU A 4 -15.42 4.80 12.88
C GLU A 4 -14.11 5.57 12.92
N HIS A 5 -13.75 6.05 14.11
CA HIS A 5 -12.51 6.80 14.25
C HIS A 5 -11.28 5.95 14.02
N ILE A 6 -11.44 4.65 14.15
CA ILE A 6 -10.34 3.72 13.92
C ILE A 6 -10.41 3.14 12.52
N LEU A 7 -11.62 2.95 12.02
CA LEU A 7 -11.81 2.33 10.71
C LEU A 7 -11.33 3.23 9.58
N ILE A 8 -11.62 4.52 9.69
CA ILE A 8 -11.25 5.46 8.64
C ILE A 8 -9.74 5.52 8.45
N PRO A 9 -8.96 5.80 9.50
CA PRO A 9 -7.51 5.84 9.34
C PRO A 9 -6.94 4.49 8.97
N LEU A 10 -7.56 3.43 9.43
CA LEU A 10 -7.11 2.09 9.09
C LEU A 10 -7.30 1.80 7.62
N ALA A 11 -8.45 2.21 7.10
CA ALA A 11 -8.74 2.04 5.67
C ALA A 11 -7.77 2.86 4.83
N LEU A 12 -7.46 4.05 5.27
CA LEU A 12 -6.51 4.90 4.56
C LEU A 12 -5.12 4.28 4.56
N LEU A 13 -4.74 3.69 5.67
CA LEU A 13 -3.45 3.04 5.77
C LEU A 13 -3.39 1.85 4.83
N ASN A 14 -4.46 1.08 4.78
CA ASN A 14 -4.53 -0.06 3.88
C ASN A 14 -4.42 0.37 2.43
N LEU A 15 -5.13 1.43 2.07
CA LEU A 15 -5.08 1.94 0.71
C LEU A 15 -3.69 2.41 0.36
N LEU A 16 -3.04 3.10 1.27
CA LEU A 16 -1.69 3.58 1.06
C LEU A 16 -0.72 2.43 0.86
N ALA A 17 -0.86 1.41 1.67
CA ALA A 17 -0.01 0.23 1.56
C ALA A 17 -0.20 -0.45 0.21
N LEU A 18 -1.43 -0.48 -0.26
CA LEU A 18 -1.74 -1.10 -1.54
C LEU A 18 -1.09 -0.33 -2.68
N ILE A 19 -1.19 0.99 -2.63
CA ILE A 19 -0.58 1.84 -3.66
C ILE A 19 0.92 1.66 -3.65
N LEU A 20 1.53 1.66 -2.48
CA LEU A 20 2.96 1.47 -2.37
C LEU A 20 3.38 0.13 -2.92
N GLY A 21 2.59 -0.91 -2.65
CA GLY A 21 2.88 -2.24 -3.16
C GLY A 21 2.86 -2.28 -4.66
N ILE A 22 1.87 -1.61 -5.27
CA ILE A 22 1.76 -1.57 -6.71
C ILE A 22 2.95 -0.82 -7.30
N MET A 23 3.33 0.28 -6.70
CA MET A 23 4.47 1.05 -7.18
C MET A 23 5.75 0.25 -7.10
N PHE A 24 5.90 -0.52 -6.04
CA PHE A 24 7.05 -1.39 -5.89
C PHE A 24 7.08 -2.45 -6.98
N ASN A 25 5.91 -3.01 -7.29
CA ASN A 25 5.79 -4.01 -8.33
C ASN A 25 6.17 -3.45 -9.69
N VAL A 26 5.67 -2.27 -10.00
CA VAL A 26 5.97 -1.64 -11.27
C VAL A 26 7.44 -1.34 -11.37
N LEU A 27 8.03 -0.86 -10.30
CA LEU A 27 9.45 -0.55 -10.28
C LEU A 27 10.28 -1.82 -10.49
N ALA A 28 9.88 -2.89 -9.84
CA ALA A 28 10.58 -4.16 -9.98
C ALA A 28 10.47 -4.70 -11.39
N SER A 29 9.37 -4.41 -12.07
CA SER A 29 9.18 -4.83 -13.45
C SER A 29 10.11 -4.08 -14.38
N PHE A 30 10.32 -2.81 -14.10
CA PHE A 30 11.16 -1.97 -14.94
C PHE A 30 12.63 -2.22 -14.70
N LEU A 31 13.00 -2.50 -13.46
CA LEU A 31 14.39 -2.71 -13.10
C LEU A 31 14.74 -4.20 -13.16
N PRO A 32 15.68 -4.57 -13.99
CA PRO A 32 16.15 -5.95 -14.01
C PRO A 32 16.98 -6.20 -12.77
N ILE A 33 16.42 -6.93 -11.86
CA ILE A 33 17.13 -7.25 -10.62
C ILE A 33 17.84 -8.58 -10.80
N PRO A 34 19.14 -8.57 -10.88
CA PRO A 34 19.91 -9.81 -10.98
C PRO A 34 19.98 -10.47 -9.61
N TYR A 35 19.62 -11.69 -9.58
CA TYR A 35 19.66 -12.47 -8.35
C TYR A 35 20.99 -13.20 -8.24
#